data_4b97df1bcfbf86a0eb08369a6e2ea1c8
#
_entry.id   4b97df1bcfbf86a0eb08369a6e2ea1c8
#
_cell.length_a   1.000
_cell.length_b   1.000
_cell.length_c   1.000
_cell.angle_alpha   90.00
_cell.angle_beta   90.00
_cell.angle_gamma   90.00
#
_symmetry.space_group_name_H-M   'P 1'
#
loop_
_entity.id
_entity.type
_entity.pdbx_description
1 polymer ?
#
loop_
_entity_poly.entity_id
_entity_poly.type
_entity_poly.pdbx_seq_one_letter_code
_entity_poly.pdbx_strand_id
1 'polypeptide(L)'
;MAITTELHGSCPQVDSPWMFELLQRLPKTDLHCHLDGSLRLDTVIDLAKKQRVALPTFDRAELFHMLYAGESVTSLDEYLRAFDITLSVLQVEDALERAAYELAEDAWRENVRYIEVRYSPLLHTRSGLRPAQVVEAVLRGLRMAKREFGIRYGLILCAIRSLSAEQSLRIAELCVAFKNRGVVGFDLAGSEVNNPAKVHRQAFQLVIDNNINCTAHAGESFGPDSVHQAIHKCGAHRIGHGTRLVENGDLLNYVNDHRIPIEVCPTSNLQTRAASSWETHPVDFFVDYGVRVTINTDNRLMSDTTVTKELHLCHQHYGWSLQTIKEIIIAGFKSAFMPYREKADLVAEVSRELAKFEDPKGEGTGRVGLVESGQPTSSTPVPAPESSKPKLQVS
;
A
#
# COMPACT_ATOMS: atom_id res chain seq x y z
N MET A 1 -8.47 -22.23 27.09
CA MET A 1 -7.67 -23.31 26.46
C MET A 1 -6.66 -22.61 25.56
N ALA A 2 -5.37 -22.68 25.93
CA ALA A 2 -4.30 -22.10 25.12
C ALA A 2 -4.03 -23.04 23.94
N ILE A 3 -4.21 -22.54 22.74
CA ILE A 3 -3.83 -23.25 21.52
C ILE A 3 -2.32 -22.99 21.34
N THR A 4 -1.50 -23.95 21.70
CA THR A 4 -0.10 -23.99 21.32
C THR A 4 -0.03 -24.39 19.85
N THR A 5 0.09 -23.43 18.95
CA THR A 5 0.47 -23.66 17.56
C THR A 5 1.97 -23.96 17.54
N GLU A 6 2.34 -25.18 17.19
CA GLU A 6 3.71 -25.52 16.82
C GLU A 6 4.06 -24.72 15.56
N LEU A 7 4.96 -23.76 15.71
CA LEU A 7 5.50 -22.96 14.63
C LEU A 7 6.32 -23.84 13.70
N HIS A 8 5.97 -23.80 12.43
CA HIS A 8 6.60 -24.53 11.34
C HIS A 8 8.10 -24.27 11.26
N GLY A 9 8.84 -25.35 10.99
CA GLY A 9 10.27 -25.29 10.76
C GLY A 9 10.62 -24.31 9.64
N SER A 10 11.79 -23.65 9.76
CA SER A 10 12.37 -22.73 8.79
C SER A 10 12.27 -23.30 7.37
N CYS A 11 11.45 -22.70 6.53
CA CYS A 11 11.45 -22.99 5.10
C CYS A 11 12.84 -22.62 4.56
N PRO A 12 13.55 -23.49 3.86
CA PRO A 12 14.83 -23.14 3.28
C PRO A 12 14.63 -21.96 2.32
N GLN A 13 15.45 -20.90 2.47
CA GLN A 13 15.46 -19.78 1.53
C GLN A 13 15.68 -20.34 0.11
N VAL A 14 14.66 -20.25 -0.72
CA VAL A 14 14.73 -20.69 -2.12
C VAL A 14 15.31 -19.53 -2.91
N ASP A 15 16.64 -19.45 -2.98
CA ASP A 15 17.29 -18.51 -3.90
C ASP A 15 17.07 -18.99 -5.34
N SER A 16 16.21 -18.32 -6.07
CA SER A 16 15.76 -18.69 -7.40
C SER A 16 15.91 -17.48 -8.34
N PRO A 17 17.13 -17.26 -8.91
CA PRO A 17 17.36 -16.13 -9.83
C PRO A 17 16.34 -16.06 -10.96
N TRP A 18 15.89 -17.20 -11.49
CA TRP A 18 14.87 -17.28 -12.52
C TRP A 18 13.51 -16.71 -12.06
N MET A 19 13.18 -16.85 -10.76
CA MET A 19 11.93 -16.31 -10.23
C MET A 19 11.97 -14.79 -10.22
N PHE A 20 13.08 -14.16 -9.84
CA PHE A 20 13.23 -12.71 -9.89
C PHE A 20 13.02 -12.16 -11.32
N GLU A 21 13.68 -12.78 -12.32
CA GLU A 21 13.52 -12.41 -13.73
C GLU A 21 12.07 -12.60 -14.21
N LEU A 22 11.43 -13.68 -13.79
CA LEU A 22 10.02 -13.92 -14.09
C LEU A 22 9.14 -12.84 -13.48
N LEU A 23 9.31 -12.54 -12.18
CA LEU A 23 8.56 -11.49 -11.46
C LEU A 23 8.76 -10.10 -12.08
N GLN A 24 9.95 -9.81 -12.60
CA GLN A 24 10.21 -8.54 -13.28
C GLN A 24 9.34 -8.37 -14.53
N ARG A 25 9.04 -9.47 -15.23
CA ARG A 25 8.22 -9.48 -16.44
C ARG A 25 6.72 -9.47 -16.18
N LEU A 26 6.25 -9.88 -14.99
CA LEU A 26 4.83 -9.88 -14.68
C LEU A 26 4.28 -8.44 -14.60
N PRO A 27 3.07 -8.18 -15.13
CA PRO A 27 2.40 -6.89 -14.93
C PRO A 27 2.03 -6.71 -13.46
N LYS A 28 2.35 -5.55 -12.88
CA LYS A 28 2.16 -5.26 -11.44
C LYS A 28 1.44 -3.94 -11.23
N THR A 29 0.98 -3.74 -9.98
CA THR A 29 0.57 -2.43 -9.46
C THR A 29 1.47 -2.04 -8.29
N ASP A 30 1.59 -0.73 -8.05
CA ASP A 30 2.12 -0.17 -6.81
C ASP A 30 1.08 0.83 -6.29
N LEU A 31 0.32 0.47 -5.28
CA LEU A 31 -0.81 1.26 -4.78
C LEU A 31 -0.46 2.06 -3.52
N HIS A 32 0.76 1.89 -3.00
CA HIS A 32 1.26 2.56 -1.82
C HIS A 32 2.73 2.94 -2.04
N CYS A 33 2.96 4.10 -2.67
CA CYS A 33 4.30 4.57 -3.01
C CYS A 33 4.40 6.08 -2.79
N HIS A 34 5.23 6.49 -1.81
CA HIS A 34 5.45 7.91 -1.50
C HIS A 34 6.44 8.54 -2.45
N LEU A 35 6.08 9.71 -3.00
CA LEU A 35 6.93 10.47 -3.91
C LEU A 35 8.23 10.90 -3.23
N ASP A 36 8.11 11.47 -2.05
CA ASP A 36 9.20 12.05 -1.28
C ASP A 36 10.14 11.01 -0.63
N GLY A 37 9.70 9.74 -0.54
CA GLY A 37 10.51 8.60 -0.13
C GLY A 37 11.09 7.76 -1.29
N SER A 38 10.86 8.17 -2.55
CA SER A 38 11.14 7.32 -3.73
C SER A 38 11.96 8.01 -4.82
N LEU A 39 12.74 9.04 -4.47
CA LEU A 39 13.64 9.69 -5.42
C LEU A 39 14.82 8.78 -5.79
N ARG A 40 15.37 8.97 -6.99
CA ARG A 40 16.70 8.44 -7.29
C ARG A 40 17.74 9.19 -6.46
N LEU A 41 18.69 8.48 -5.87
CA LEU A 41 19.76 9.08 -5.06
C LEU A 41 20.57 10.16 -5.84
N ASP A 42 20.88 9.86 -7.10
CA ASP A 42 21.61 10.80 -7.96
C ASP A 42 20.76 12.06 -8.24
N THR A 43 19.44 11.96 -8.29
CA THR A 43 18.54 13.10 -8.43
C THR A 43 18.53 13.97 -7.18
N VAL A 44 18.58 13.38 -5.98
CA VAL A 44 18.70 14.15 -4.72
C VAL A 44 19.98 15.01 -4.76
N ILE A 45 21.12 14.41 -5.13
CA ILE A 45 22.40 15.11 -5.22
C ILE A 45 22.38 16.22 -6.27
N ASP A 46 21.84 15.93 -7.45
CA ASP A 46 21.76 16.88 -8.56
C ASP A 46 20.85 18.08 -8.25
N LEU A 47 19.66 17.82 -7.68
CA LEU A 47 18.74 18.85 -7.25
C LEU A 47 19.33 19.72 -6.14
N ALA A 48 20.03 19.14 -5.18
CA ALA A 48 20.70 19.89 -4.12
C ALA A 48 21.76 20.84 -4.68
N LYS A 49 22.60 20.37 -5.60
CA LYS A 49 23.59 21.21 -6.29
C LYS A 49 22.94 22.34 -7.08
N LYS A 50 21.91 22.03 -7.89
CA LYS A 50 21.16 22.99 -8.71
C LYS A 50 20.51 24.09 -7.87
N GLN A 51 19.89 23.71 -6.76
CA GLN A 51 19.15 24.62 -5.88
C GLN A 51 20.02 25.24 -4.78
N ARG A 52 21.29 24.84 -4.67
CA ARG A 52 22.24 25.25 -3.59
C ARG A 52 21.72 24.89 -2.20
N VAL A 53 21.09 23.75 -2.09
CA VAL A 53 20.65 23.16 -0.82
C VAL A 53 21.82 22.43 -0.19
N ALA A 54 22.09 22.67 1.09
CA ALA A 54 23.10 21.95 1.84
C ALA A 54 22.57 20.55 2.19
N LEU A 55 23.27 19.51 1.75
CA LEU A 55 23.08 18.14 2.21
C LEU A 55 24.08 17.80 3.32
N PRO A 56 23.81 16.82 4.17
CA PRO A 56 24.78 16.33 5.16
C PRO A 56 26.11 15.89 4.50
N THR A 57 26.02 15.28 3.33
CA THR A 57 27.13 14.88 2.47
C THR A 57 26.74 14.88 1.01
N PHE A 58 27.72 15.04 0.10
CA PHE A 58 27.53 14.85 -1.34
C PHE A 58 28.19 13.56 -1.84
N ASP A 59 28.82 12.78 -0.93
CA ASP A 59 29.25 11.43 -1.25
C ASP A 59 28.03 10.52 -1.40
N ARG A 60 27.99 9.79 -2.51
CA ARG A 60 26.83 8.97 -2.87
C ARG A 60 26.59 7.82 -1.88
N ALA A 61 27.67 7.17 -1.44
CA ALA A 61 27.56 6.03 -0.54
C ALA A 61 27.15 6.47 0.88
N GLU A 62 27.77 7.55 1.39
CA GLU A 62 27.42 8.12 2.70
C GLU A 62 25.95 8.62 2.70
N LEU A 63 25.54 9.33 1.65
CA LEU A 63 24.17 9.83 1.54
C LEU A 63 23.15 8.69 1.48
N PHE A 64 23.48 7.62 0.75
CA PHE A 64 22.63 6.42 0.73
C PHE A 64 22.45 5.83 2.13
N HIS A 65 23.54 5.67 2.89
CA HIS A 65 23.47 5.16 4.27
C HIS A 65 22.65 6.04 5.22
N MET A 66 22.57 7.35 4.96
CA MET A 66 21.73 8.27 5.75
C MET A 66 20.25 8.21 5.36
N LEU A 67 19.94 7.87 4.11
CA LEU A 67 18.57 7.79 3.59
C LEU A 67 18.00 6.39 3.74
N TYR A 68 18.84 5.36 3.64
CA TYR A 68 18.42 3.97 3.72
C TYR A 68 18.03 3.60 5.15
N ALA A 69 16.80 3.21 5.32
CA ALA A 69 16.25 2.73 6.58
C ALA A 69 16.63 1.27 6.82
N GLY A 70 17.91 0.99 6.98
CA GLY A 70 18.43 -0.35 7.26
C GLY A 70 18.07 -0.85 8.67
N GLU A 71 18.80 -1.86 9.13
CA GLU A 71 18.59 -2.50 10.44
C GLU A 71 18.81 -1.57 11.65
N SER A 72 19.48 -0.43 11.44
CA SER A 72 19.75 0.58 12.47
C SER A 72 18.54 1.39 12.88
N VAL A 73 17.48 1.46 12.04
CA VAL A 73 16.24 2.18 12.36
C VAL A 73 15.43 1.37 13.37
N THR A 74 14.97 2.04 14.44
CA THR A 74 14.31 1.39 15.57
C THR A 74 12.84 1.75 15.72
N SER A 75 12.36 2.74 14.96
CA SER A 75 10.98 3.22 15.04
C SER A 75 10.56 3.96 13.77
N LEU A 76 9.25 4.07 13.56
CA LEU A 76 8.67 4.90 12.49
C LEU A 76 9.13 6.37 12.60
N ASP A 77 9.21 6.93 13.80
CA ASP A 77 9.62 8.33 13.99
C ASP A 77 11.08 8.56 13.57
N GLU A 78 11.95 7.57 13.77
CA GLU A 78 13.35 7.62 13.30
C GLU A 78 13.41 7.48 11.77
N TYR A 79 12.64 6.57 11.21
CA TYR A 79 12.47 6.41 9.77
C TYR A 79 12.05 7.72 9.09
N LEU A 80 11.09 8.43 9.68
CA LEU A 80 10.57 9.68 9.11
C LEU A 80 11.60 10.83 9.07
N ARG A 81 12.68 10.79 9.88
CA ARG A 81 13.73 11.84 9.85
C ARG A 81 14.51 11.88 8.54
N ALA A 82 14.66 10.74 7.86
CA ALA A 82 15.33 10.69 6.56
C ALA A 82 14.62 11.52 5.49
N PHE A 83 13.31 11.73 5.63
CA PHE A 83 12.53 12.57 4.72
C PHE A 83 12.96 14.04 4.72
N ASP A 84 13.55 14.57 5.79
CA ASP A 84 14.01 15.96 5.81
C ASP A 84 15.05 16.22 4.71
N ILE A 85 15.86 15.23 4.35
CA ILE A 85 16.85 15.33 3.27
C ILE A 85 16.14 15.43 1.91
N THR A 86 15.24 14.52 1.59
CA THR A 86 14.53 14.50 0.29
C THR A 86 13.57 15.69 0.17
N LEU A 87 12.86 16.04 1.24
CA LEU A 87 12.00 17.22 1.28
C LEU A 87 12.78 18.52 1.06
N SER A 88 14.04 18.62 1.49
CA SER A 88 14.85 19.83 1.32
C SER A 88 15.05 20.18 -0.17
N VAL A 89 15.09 19.21 -1.06
CA VAL A 89 15.31 19.39 -2.50
C VAL A 89 14.00 19.42 -3.31
N LEU A 90 12.85 19.11 -2.69
CA LEU A 90 11.54 19.06 -3.35
C LEU A 90 10.68 20.31 -3.07
N GLN A 91 11.29 21.49 -3.06
CA GLN A 91 10.62 22.75 -2.73
C GLN A 91 10.35 23.66 -3.95
N VAL A 92 10.60 23.17 -5.16
CA VAL A 92 10.37 23.91 -6.41
C VAL A 92 9.66 23.02 -7.43
N GLU A 93 8.88 23.63 -8.36
CA GLU A 93 8.05 22.90 -9.31
C GLU A 93 8.84 21.93 -10.18
N ASP A 94 9.99 22.35 -10.73
CA ASP A 94 10.84 21.52 -11.60
C ASP A 94 11.33 20.25 -10.90
N ALA A 95 11.64 20.34 -9.59
CA ALA A 95 12.09 19.20 -8.81
C ALA A 95 10.96 18.18 -8.58
N LEU A 96 9.76 18.68 -8.27
CA LEU A 96 8.56 17.85 -8.07
C LEU A 96 8.14 17.15 -9.38
N GLU A 97 8.17 17.89 -10.50
CA GLU A 97 7.87 17.35 -11.83
C GLU A 97 8.86 16.25 -12.20
N ARG A 98 10.18 16.50 -12.03
CA ARG A 98 11.23 15.53 -12.30
C ARG A 98 11.11 14.28 -11.42
N ALA A 99 10.92 14.44 -10.11
CA ALA A 99 10.79 13.32 -9.19
C ALA A 99 9.60 12.42 -9.55
N ALA A 100 8.45 13.02 -9.89
CA ALA A 100 7.26 12.28 -10.29
C ALA A 100 7.43 11.54 -11.64
N TYR A 101 8.10 12.17 -12.60
CA TYR A 101 8.42 11.53 -13.87
C TYR A 101 9.37 10.34 -13.68
N GLU A 102 10.48 10.53 -12.95
CA GLU A 102 11.48 9.50 -12.71
C GLU A 102 10.91 8.32 -11.90
N LEU A 103 10.05 8.57 -10.90
CA LEU A 103 9.38 7.52 -10.15
C LEU A 103 8.49 6.67 -11.06
N ALA A 104 7.72 7.30 -11.94
CA ALA A 104 6.87 6.57 -12.87
C ALA A 104 7.69 5.80 -13.92
N GLU A 105 8.82 6.35 -14.38
CA GLU A 105 9.76 5.65 -15.27
C GLU A 105 10.35 4.40 -14.59
N ASP A 106 10.81 4.51 -13.33
CA ASP A 106 11.38 3.39 -12.59
C ASP A 106 10.34 2.29 -12.35
N ALA A 107 9.11 2.65 -12.02
CA ALA A 107 8.00 1.71 -11.91
C ALA A 107 7.70 1.00 -13.25
N TRP A 108 7.68 1.75 -14.37
CA TRP A 108 7.49 1.17 -15.68
C TRP A 108 8.60 0.17 -16.06
N ARG A 109 9.85 0.47 -15.74
CA ARG A 109 11.01 -0.41 -16.04
C ARG A 109 10.91 -1.78 -15.41
N GLU A 110 10.21 -1.91 -14.28
CA GLU A 110 9.90 -3.20 -13.64
C GLU A 110 8.51 -3.75 -13.98
N ASN A 111 7.88 -3.22 -15.04
CA ASN A 111 6.56 -3.64 -15.54
C ASN A 111 5.38 -3.33 -14.59
N VAL A 112 5.46 -2.25 -13.81
CA VAL A 112 4.28 -1.69 -13.15
C VAL A 112 3.39 -1.03 -14.20
N ARG A 113 2.14 -1.49 -14.31
CA ARG A 113 1.15 -0.98 -15.29
C ARG A 113 0.29 0.14 -14.74
N TYR A 114 0.16 0.18 -13.43
CA TYR A 114 -0.59 1.22 -12.72
C TYR A 114 0.07 1.52 -11.37
N ILE A 115 0.37 2.79 -11.14
CA ILE A 115 0.96 3.27 -9.88
C ILE A 115 0.05 4.32 -9.23
N GLU A 116 -0.13 4.25 -7.92
CA GLU A 116 -0.74 5.32 -7.13
C GLU A 116 0.34 6.02 -6.30
N VAL A 117 0.79 7.16 -6.80
CA VAL A 117 1.79 7.99 -6.12
C VAL A 117 1.10 8.81 -5.03
N ARG A 118 1.68 8.83 -3.82
CA ARG A 118 1.16 9.62 -2.70
C ARG A 118 2.20 10.53 -2.07
N TYR A 119 1.78 11.63 -1.51
CA TYR A 119 2.60 12.59 -0.77
C TYR A 119 1.72 13.69 -0.16
N SER A 120 2.28 14.47 0.79
CA SER A 120 1.58 15.62 1.35
C SER A 120 2.01 16.93 0.68
N PRO A 121 1.13 17.62 -0.07
CA PRO A 121 1.47 18.90 -0.70
C PRO A 121 1.97 19.97 0.27
N LEU A 122 1.54 19.94 1.55
CA LEU A 122 1.94 20.93 2.56
C LEU A 122 3.43 20.84 2.92
N LEU A 123 4.08 19.71 2.75
CA LEU A 123 5.49 19.53 3.05
C LEU A 123 6.42 20.17 2.00
N HIS A 124 5.88 20.59 0.86
CA HIS A 124 6.61 21.15 -0.28
C HIS A 124 6.38 22.65 -0.49
N THR A 125 5.98 23.37 0.56
CA THR A 125 5.62 24.79 0.48
C THR A 125 6.61 25.72 1.18
N ARG A 126 7.73 25.20 1.69
CA ARG A 126 8.74 25.93 2.47
C ARG A 126 9.38 27.09 1.66
N SER A 127 9.48 26.93 0.33
CA SER A 127 10.02 27.95 -0.58
C SER A 127 8.95 28.83 -1.26
N GLY A 128 7.73 28.86 -0.71
CA GLY A 128 6.67 29.75 -1.15
C GLY A 128 5.73 29.21 -2.23
N LEU A 129 5.86 27.93 -2.62
CA LEU A 129 4.88 27.30 -3.50
C LEU A 129 3.52 27.20 -2.79
N ARG A 130 2.46 27.49 -3.53
CA ARG A 130 1.10 27.20 -3.09
C ARG A 130 0.83 25.70 -3.24
N PRO A 131 0.07 25.05 -2.35
CA PRO A 131 -0.23 23.63 -2.45
C PRO A 131 -0.79 23.18 -3.81
N ALA A 132 -1.60 24.02 -4.47
CA ALA A 132 -2.11 23.72 -5.82
C ALA A 132 -1.00 23.69 -6.89
N GLN A 133 0.04 24.50 -6.77
CA GLN A 133 1.20 24.48 -7.69
C GLN A 133 2.02 23.19 -7.47
N VAL A 134 2.16 22.77 -6.23
CA VAL A 134 2.81 21.50 -5.88
C VAL A 134 2.08 20.32 -6.54
N VAL A 135 0.75 20.26 -6.43
CA VAL A 135 -0.07 19.20 -7.05
C VAL A 135 0.06 19.23 -8.58
N GLU A 136 0.01 20.43 -9.19
CA GLU A 136 0.11 20.56 -10.63
C GLU A 136 1.48 20.13 -11.17
N ALA A 137 2.58 20.45 -10.45
CA ALA A 137 3.93 20.05 -10.83
C ALA A 137 4.07 18.52 -10.86
N VAL A 138 3.63 17.85 -9.81
CA VAL A 138 3.64 16.37 -9.74
C VAL A 138 2.80 15.75 -10.86
N LEU A 139 1.59 16.28 -11.10
CA LEU A 139 0.74 15.82 -12.20
C LEU A 139 1.36 16.04 -13.58
N ARG A 140 2.15 17.09 -13.79
CA ARG A 140 2.90 17.29 -15.05
C ARG A 140 3.89 16.16 -15.28
N GLY A 141 4.70 15.83 -14.28
CA GLY A 141 5.67 14.73 -14.36
C GLY A 141 5.00 13.38 -14.66
N LEU A 142 3.92 13.05 -13.94
CA LEU A 142 3.17 11.80 -14.17
C LEU A 142 2.52 11.77 -15.56
N ARG A 143 1.99 12.90 -16.05
CA ARG A 143 1.45 13.00 -17.43
C ARG A 143 2.54 12.82 -18.50
N MET A 144 3.75 13.31 -18.25
CA MET A 144 4.89 13.11 -19.16
C MET A 144 5.25 11.63 -19.24
N ALA A 145 5.43 10.96 -18.11
CA ALA A 145 5.72 9.53 -18.04
C ALA A 145 4.61 8.67 -18.69
N LYS A 146 3.34 9.00 -18.46
CA LYS A 146 2.23 8.33 -19.15
C LYS A 146 2.29 8.45 -20.66
N ARG A 147 2.65 9.63 -21.20
CA ARG A 147 2.76 9.84 -22.65
C ARG A 147 3.94 9.08 -23.25
N GLU A 148 5.05 8.98 -22.52
CA GLU A 148 6.28 8.39 -23.01
C GLU A 148 6.30 6.87 -22.86
N PHE A 149 5.89 6.36 -21.72
CA PHE A 149 5.99 4.95 -21.38
C PHE A 149 4.64 4.20 -21.39
N GLY A 150 3.53 4.91 -21.40
CA GLY A 150 2.20 4.30 -21.34
C GLY A 150 1.76 3.85 -19.94
N ILE A 151 2.56 4.06 -18.88
CA ILE A 151 2.19 3.73 -17.52
C ILE A 151 0.95 4.51 -17.09
N ARG A 152 -0.03 3.82 -16.48
CA ARG A 152 -1.21 4.48 -15.89
C ARG A 152 -0.88 4.90 -14.47
N TYR A 153 -1.47 6.01 -14.02
CA TYR A 153 -1.23 6.53 -12.67
C TYR A 153 -2.49 7.08 -12.02
N GLY A 154 -2.50 7.11 -10.70
CA GLY A 154 -3.35 7.91 -9.85
C GLY A 154 -2.51 8.74 -8.87
N LEU A 155 -2.99 9.92 -8.48
CA LEU A 155 -2.35 10.73 -7.45
C LEU A 155 -3.22 10.71 -6.19
N ILE A 156 -2.62 10.41 -5.05
CA ILE A 156 -3.26 10.45 -3.72
C ILE A 156 -2.62 11.58 -2.92
N LEU A 157 -3.45 12.45 -2.33
CA LEU A 157 -2.96 13.54 -1.50
C LEU A 157 -3.07 13.14 -0.03
N CYS A 158 -1.95 13.22 0.69
CA CYS A 158 -1.86 12.80 2.09
C CYS A 158 -2.06 13.98 3.04
N ALA A 159 -2.99 13.88 3.96
CA ALA A 159 -2.95 14.61 5.21
C ALA A 159 -1.92 13.96 6.16
N ILE A 160 -1.37 14.73 7.08
CA ILE A 160 -0.39 14.27 8.05
C ILE A 160 -1.01 14.27 9.44
N ARG A 161 -0.93 13.15 10.15
CA ARG A 161 -1.58 12.94 11.46
C ARG A 161 -1.16 13.94 12.53
N SER A 162 0.09 14.39 12.51
CA SER A 162 0.64 15.38 13.47
C SER A 162 0.25 16.83 13.15
N LEU A 163 -0.36 17.08 11.99
CA LEU A 163 -0.88 18.39 11.62
C LEU A 163 -2.34 18.58 12.09
N SER A 164 -2.83 19.81 12.07
CA SER A 164 -4.18 20.11 12.55
C SER A 164 -5.28 19.53 11.63
N ALA A 165 -6.48 19.33 12.19
CA ALA A 165 -7.65 18.91 11.41
C ALA A 165 -7.98 19.90 10.27
N GLU A 166 -7.73 21.22 10.47
CA GLU A 166 -7.93 22.24 9.44
C GLU A 166 -6.93 22.08 8.28
N GLN A 167 -5.69 21.72 8.57
CA GLN A 167 -4.69 21.42 7.52
C GLN A 167 -5.10 20.20 6.73
N SER A 168 -5.63 19.16 7.37
CA SER A 168 -6.18 17.98 6.68
C SER A 168 -7.39 18.35 5.81
N LEU A 169 -8.25 19.24 6.28
CA LEU A 169 -9.38 19.73 5.50
C LEU A 169 -8.92 20.45 4.22
N ARG A 170 -7.85 21.27 4.30
CA ARG A 170 -7.26 21.93 3.12
C ARG A 170 -6.73 20.92 2.08
N ILE A 171 -6.16 19.79 2.53
CA ILE A 171 -5.75 18.72 1.60
C ILE A 171 -6.98 18.07 0.96
N ALA A 172 -8.04 17.82 1.73
CA ALA A 172 -9.31 17.33 1.19
C ALA A 172 -9.92 18.25 0.14
N GLU A 173 -9.89 19.56 0.37
CA GLU A 173 -10.32 20.58 -0.61
C GLU A 173 -9.49 20.52 -1.89
N LEU A 174 -8.17 20.30 -1.80
CA LEU A 174 -7.32 20.07 -2.97
C LEU A 174 -7.71 18.79 -3.70
N CYS A 175 -8.01 17.69 -3.00
CA CYS A 175 -8.51 16.49 -3.64
C CYS A 175 -9.76 16.77 -4.46
N VAL A 176 -10.71 17.53 -3.92
CA VAL A 176 -11.94 17.94 -4.63
C VAL A 176 -11.62 18.78 -5.87
N ALA A 177 -10.71 19.76 -5.72
CA ALA A 177 -10.33 20.67 -6.80
C ALA A 177 -9.62 19.95 -7.97
N PHE A 178 -8.91 18.85 -7.68
CA PHE A 178 -8.13 18.08 -8.66
C PHE A 178 -8.72 16.72 -9.03
N LYS A 179 -9.92 16.38 -8.55
CA LYS A 179 -10.59 15.08 -8.74
C LYS A 179 -10.55 14.57 -10.18
N ASN A 180 -10.90 15.37 -11.15
CA ASN A 180 -10.95 14.96 -12.57
C ASN A 180 -9.65 15.32 -13.34
N ARG A 181 -8.57 15.63 -12.63
CA ARG A 181 -7.31 16.08 -13.17
C ARG A 181 -6.14 15.13 -12.90
N GLY A 182 -6.42 13.98 -12.29
CA GLY A 182 -5.44 12.93 -11.95
C GLY A 182 -5.36 12.59 -10.46
N VAL A 183 -5.99 13.38 -9.57
CA VAL A 183 -6.15 13.02 -8.17
C VAL A 183 -7.28 11.99 -8.07
N VAL A 184 -6.97 10.82 -7.49
CA VAL A 184 -7.87 9.68 -7.38
C VAL A 184 -8.23 9.34 -5.94
N GLY A 185 -7.49 9.86 -4.96
CA GLY A 185 -7.70 9.52 -3.56
C GLY A 185 -7.13 10.51 -2.56
N PHE A 186 -7.53 10.33 -1.32
CA PHE A 186 -7.07 11.02 -0.12
C PHE A 186 -6.49 9.98 0.85
N ASP A 187 -5.45 10.35 1.59
CA ASP A 187 -4.79 9.49 2.57
C ASP A 187 -4.51 10.24 3.86
N LEU A 188 -4.28 9.52 4.94
CA LEU A 188 -3.81 10.03 6.22
C LEU A 188 -2.54 9.28 6.61
N ALA A 189 -1.40 9.96 6.58
CA ALA A 189 -0.08 9.39 6.83
C ALA A 189 0.58 9.99 8.09
N GLY A 190 1.75 9.48 8.46
CA GLY A 190 2.55 9.91 9.62
C GLY A 190 2.29 9.09 10.87
N SER A 191 3.01 9.42 11.95
CA SER A 191 3.01 8.65 13.21
C SER A 191 1.60 8.51 13.81
N GLU A 192 1.20 7.28 14.08
CA GLU A 192 -0.12 6.94 14.64
C GLU A 192 -0.20 7.19 16.15
N VAL A 193 0.94 7.05 16.84
CA VAL A 193 1.01 7.17 18.30
C VAL A 193 0.63 8.60 18.70
N ASN A 194 -0.36 8.73 19.58
CA ASN A 194 -0.95 10.00 20.02
C ASN A 194 -1.66 10.84 18.93
N ASN A 195 -1.79 10.33 17.71
CA ASN A 195 -2.42 11.03 16.58
C ASN A 195 -3.57 10.21 15.98
N PRO A 196 -4.70 10.04 16.69
CA PRO A 196 -5.79 9.16 16.26
C PRO A 196 -6.49 9.67 14.99
N ALA A 197 -6.79 8.78 14.05
CA ALA A 197 -7.40 9.11 12.76
C ALA A 197 -8.72 9.89 12.88
N LYS A 198 -9.52 9.63 13.91
CA LYS A 198 -10.81 10.29 14.15
C LYS A 198 -10.75 11.82 14.25
N VAL A 199 -9.59 12.41 14.56
CA VAL A 199 -9.39 13.86 14.59
C VAL A 199 -9.57 14.45 13.19
N HIS A 200 -9.21 13.72 12.15
CA HIS A 200 -9.23 14.16 10.74
C HIS A 200 -10.53 13.77 10.01
N ARG A 201 -11.55 13.23 10.71
CA ARG A 201 -12.78 12.72 10.12
C ARG A 201 -13.51 13.67 9.18
N GLN A 202 -13.44 14.99 9.44
CA GLN A 202 -14.10 16.00 8.58
C GLN A 202 -13.47 16.06 7.19
N ALA A 203 -12.14 15.90 7.08
CA ALA A 203 -11.45 15.83 5.79
C ALA A 203 -11.89 14.58 5.02
N PHE A 204 -11.97 13.43 5.68
CA PHE A 204 -12.49 12.20 5.06
C PHE A 204 -13.94 12.35 4.61
N GLN A 205 -14.80 12.95 5.44
CA GLN A 205 -16.19 13.17 5.08
C GLN A 205 -16.32 14.05 3.83
N LEU A 206 -15.53 15.12 3.73
CA LEU A 206 -15.53 15.99 2.55
C LEU A 206 -15.18 15.24 1.26
N VAL A 207 -14.15 14.38 1.28
CA VAL A 207 -13.76 13.62 0.08
C VAL A 207 -14.77 12.54 -0.27
N ILE A 208 -15.36 11.88 0.72
CA ILE A 208 -16.43 10.88 0.51
C ILE A 208 -17.67 11.53 -0.09
N ASP A 209 -18.12 12.66 0.44
CA ASP A 209 -19.29 13.41 -0.06
C ASP A 209 -19.07 13.89 -1.50
N ASN A 210 -17.83 14.04 -1.93
CA ASN A 210 -17.45 14.36 -3.30
C ASN A 210 -17.12 13.13 -4.17
N ASN A 211 -17.43 11.91 -3.72
CA ASN A 211 -17.19 10.64 -4.41
C ASN A 211 -15.69 10.45 -4.79
N ILE A 212 -14.80 10.76 -3.87
CA ILE A 212 -13.35 10.50 -3.97
C ILE A 212 -13.02 9.33 -3.04
N ASN A 213 -12.18 8.42 -3.51
CA ASN A 213 -11.73 7.31 -2.68
C ASN A 213 -10.80 7.79 -1.57
N CYS A 214 -10.70 7.03 -0.49
CA CYS A 214 -9.75 7.29 0.58
C CYS A 214 -9.12 6.01 1.12
N THR A 215 -7.89 6.14 1.54
CA THR A 215 -7.11 5.14 2.28
C THR A 215 -6.59 5.78 3.56
N ALA A 216 -6.04 5.02 4.48
CA ALA A 216 -5.37 5.57 5.66
C ALA A 216 -4.29 4.59 6.12
N HIS A 217 -3.09 5.11 6.42
CA HIS A 217 -2.10 4.35 7.17
C HIS A 217 -2.68 4.01 8.55
N ALA A 218 -2.78 2.75 8.87
CA ALA A 218 -3.35 2.31 10.15
C ALA A 218 -2.87 0.91 10.52
N GLY A 219 -2.60 0.69 11.80
CA GLY A 219 -2.09 -0.58 12.30
C GLY A 219 -0.63 -0.83 11.91
N GLU A 220 0.16 0.21 11.71
CA GLU A 220 1.60 0.14 11.52
C GLU A 220 2.34 0.33 12.86
N SER A 221 2.29 1.53 13.42
CA SER A 221 2.93 1.85 14.71
C SER A 221 1.97 1.86 15.90
N PHE A 222 0.67 1.65 15.66
CA PHE A 222 -0.36 1.54 16.69
C PHE A 222 -1.24 0.30 16.45
N GLY A 223 -1.94 -0.16 17.49
CA GLY A 223 -2.74 -1.39 17.46
C GLY A 223 -3.97 -1.36 16.54
N PRO A 224 -4.79 -2.44 16.58
CA PRO A 224 -5.96 -2.59 15.70
C PRO A 224 -7.02 -1.49 15.86
N ASP A 225 -7.02 -0.74 16.98
CA ASP A 225 -7.92 0.40 17.15
C ASP A 225 -7.68 1.51 16.11
N SER A 226 -6.43 1.67 15.63
CA SER A 226 -6.14 2.57 14.52
C SER A 226 -6.84 2.14 13.23
N VAL A 227 -6.80 0.83 12.91
CA VAL A 227 -7.52 0.25 11.77
C VAL A 227 -9.03 0.43 11.93
N HIS A 228 -9.55 0.15 13.13
CA HIS A 228 -10.97 0.38 13.45
C HIS A 228 -11.39 1.84 13.21
N GLN A 229 -10.57 2.80 13.65
CA GLN A 229 -10.87 4.22 13.42
C GLN A 229 -10.80 4.59 11.93
N ALA A 230 -9.81 4.08 11.19
CA ALA A 230 -9.70 4.32 9.74
C ALA A 230 -10.95 3.86 9.00
N ILE A 231 -11.49 2.70 9.34
CA ILE A 231 -12.69 2.15 8.72
C ILE A 231 -13.95 2.86 9.22
N HIS A 232 -14.20 2.85 10.53
CA HIS A 232 -15.51 3.22 11.08
C HIS A 232 -15.67 4.72 11.40
N LYS A 233 -14.58 5.47 11.47
CA LYS A 233 -14.63 6.94 11.73
C LYS A 233 -14.23 7.77 10.52
N CYS A 234 -13.40 7.19 9.64
CA CYS A 234 -12.89 7.88 8.46
C CYS A 234 -13.44 7.28 7.14
N GLY A 235 -14.10 6.13 7.17
CA GLY A 235 -14.68 5.51 5.98
C GLY A 235 -13.64 5.09 4.94
N ALA A 236 -12.44 4.69 5.37
CA ALA A 236 -11.37 4.29 4.48
C ALA A 236 -11.78 3.08 3.63
N HIS A 237 -11.54 3.17 2.31
CA HIS A 237 -11.82 2.10 1.36
C HIS A 237 -10.70 1.07 1.28
N ARG A 238 -9.47 1.44 1.69
CA ARG A 238 -8.30 0.58 1.84
C ARG A 238 -7.56 0.98 3.11
N ILE A 239 -6.71 0.09 3.61
CA ILE A 239 -5.88 0.33 4.79
C ILE A 239 -4.40 0.21 4.39
N GLY A 240 -3.63 1.27 4.64
CA GLY A 240 -2.18 1.24 4.52
C GLY A 240 -1.55 0.42 5.64
N HIS A 241 -0.61 -0.46 5.30
CA HIS A 241 0.10 -1.42 6.16
C HIS A 241 -0.81 -2.47 6.82
N GLY A 242 -1.63 -2.10 7.79
CA GLY A 242 -2.58 -2.99 8.46
C GLY A 242 -1.95 -4.13 9.26
N THR A 243 -0.64 -4.11 9.55
CA THR A 243 0.09 -5.22 10.18
C THR A 243 -0.49 -5.65 11.52
N ARG A 244 -0.95 -4.68 12.33
CA ARG A 244 -1.52 -4.95 13.66
C ARG A 244 -2.99 -5.42 13.62
N LEU A 245 -3.61 -5.53 12.43
CA LEU A 245 -4.98 -6.05 12.29
C LEU A 245 -5.12 -7.49 12.81
N VAL A 246 -4.06 -8.30 12.68
CA VAL A 246 -4.02 -9.69 13.19
C VAL A 246 -4.31 -9.80 14.68
N GLU A 247 -4.14 -8.73 15.46
CA GLU A 247 -4.37 -8.71 16.91
C GLU A 247 -5.86 -8.65 17.30
N ASN A 248 -6.76 -8.44 16.32
CA ASN A 248 -8.20 -8.37 16.57
C ASN A 248 -8.97 -9.19 15.52
N GLY A 249 -9.32 -10.43 15.90
CA GLY A 249 -10.00 -11.37 14.99
C GLY A 249 -11.39 -10.93 14.54
N ASP A 250 -12.13 -10.19 15.36
CA ASP A 250 -13.46 -9.66 14.98
C ASP A 250 -13.33 -8.58 13.89
N LEU A 251 -12.38 -7.65 14.06
CA LEU A 251 -12.09 -6.63 13.07
C LEU A 251 -11.48 -7.24 11.79
N LEU A 252 -10.64 -8.27 11.92
CA LEU A 252 -10.09 -9.01 10.78
C LEU A 252 -11.20 -9.67 9.95
N ASN A 253 -12.16 -10.32 10.61
CA ASN A 253 -13.33 -10.89 9.93
C ASN A 253 -14.13 -9.81 9.21
N TYR A 254 -14.40 -8.69 9.87
CA TYR A 254 -15.08 -7.55 9.26
C TYR A 254 -14.36 -7.06 8.00
N VAL A 255 -13.04 -6.86 8.07
CA VAL A 255 -12.20 -6.43 6.93
C VAL A 255 -12.28 -7.44 5.78
N ASN A 256 -12.21 -8.73 6.09
CA ASN A 256 -12.28 -9.78 5.07
C ASN A 256 -13.66 -9.89 4.44
N ASP A 257 -14.75 -9.89 5.22
CA ASP A 257 -16.12 -9.97 4.73
C ASP A 257 -16.49 -8.80 3.82
N HIS A 258 -16.02 -7.60 4.16
CA HIS A 258 -16.25 -6.39 3.35
C HIS A 258 -15.22 -6.23 2.22
N ARG A 259 -14.27 -7.20 2.10
CA ARG A 259 -13.22 -7.19 1.07
C ARG A 259 -12.41 -5.89 1.04
N ILE A 260 -12.19 -5.26 2.22
CA ILE A 260 -11.37 -4.06 2.35
C ILE A 260 -9.91 -4.45 2.09
N PRO A 261 -9.25 -3.87 1.06
CA PRO A 261 -7.86 -4.22 0.75
C PRO A 261 -6.89 -3.70 1.80
N ILE A 262 -5.86 -4.50 2.08
CA ILE A 262 -4.71 -4.11 2.89
C ILE A 262 -3.52 -3.85 1.97
N GLU A 263 -2.94 -2.65 2.07
CA GLU A 263 -1.76 -2.22 1.28
C GLU A 263 -0.49 -2.58 2.05
N VAL A 264 -0.03 -3.82 1.94
CA VAL A 264 1.14 -4.31 2.68
C VAL A 264 2.43 -3.83 2.00
N CYS A 265 3.37 -3.36 2.82
CA CYS A 265 4.70 -2.91 2.40
C CYS A 265 5.75 -3.69 3.22
N PRO A 266 6.07 -4.94 2.83
CA PRO A 266 6.78 -5.88 3.68
C PRO A 266 8.12 -5.36 4.21
N THR A 267 9.00 -4.88 3.33
CA THR A 267 10.32 -4.36 3.74
C THR A 267 10.18 -3.15 4.68
N SER A 268 9.30 -2.20 4.35
CA SER A 268 9.04 -1.04 5.22
C SER A 268 8.51 -1.47 6.58
N ASN A 269 7.60 -2.45 6.64
CA ASN A 269 7.04 -2.94 7.89
C ASN A 269 8.11 -3.55 8.83
N LEU A 270 9.14 -4.16 8.27
CA LEU A 270 10.29 -4.62 9.06
C LEU A 270 11.17 -3.46 9.53
N GLN A 271 11.43 -2.48 8.67
CA GLN A 271 12.25 -1.32 8.97
C GLN A 271 11.62 -0.41 10.03
N THR A 272 10.30 -0.18 9.94
CA THR A 272 9.54 0.62 10.92
C THR A 272 9.22 -0.14 12.21
N ARG A 273 9.58 -1.42 12.29
CA ARG A 273 9.26 -2.33 13.40
C ARG A 273 7.75 -2.58 13.57
N ALA A 274 6.97 -2.37 12.53
CA ALA A 274 5.57 -2.80 12.48
C ALA A 274 5.46 -4.34 12.56
N ALA A 275 6.45 -5.04 12.00
CA ALA A 275 6.73 -6.46 12.23
C ALA A 275 8.18 -6.63 12.67
N SER A 276 8.47 -7.60 13.54
CA SER A 276 9.81 -7.79 14.09
C SER A 276 10.74 -8.61 13.19
N SER A 277 10.19 -9.48 12.37
CA SER A 277 10.92 -10.31 11.39
C SER A 277 9.98 -10.82 10.29
N TRP A 278 10.53 -11.45 9.25
CA TRP A 278 9.74 -12.10 8.21
C TRP A 278 8.82 -13.19 8.78
N GLU A 279 9.29 -13.97 9.75
CA GLU A 279 8.53 -15.08 10.36
C GLU A 279 7.32 -14.57 11.16
N THR A 280 7.40 -13.37 11.70
CA THR A 280 6.32 -12.75 12.49
C THR A 280 5.48 -11.76 11.70
N HIS A 281 5.86 -11.47 10.46
CA HIS A 281 5.10 -10.57 9.61
C HIS A 281 3.76 -11.21 9.19
N PRO A 282 2.61 -10.56 9.39
CA PRO A 282 1.30 -11.18 9.21
C PRO A 282 0.88 -11.39 7.75
N VAL A 283 1.67 -10.98 6.76
CA VAL A 283 1.25 -11.00 5.35
C VAL A 283 0.92 -12.40 4.83
N ASP A 284 1.71 -13.42 5.21
CA ASP A 284 1.46 -14.80 4.80
C ASP A 284 0.15 -15.32 5.42
N PHE A 285 -0.06 -15.04 6.69
CA PHE A 285 -1.33 -15.33 7.38
C PHE A 285 -2.52 -14.62 6.70
N PHE A 286 -2.39 -13.35 6.32
CA PHE A 286 -3.47 -12.63 5.63
C PHE A 286 -3.80 -13.25 4.28
N VAL A 287 -2.80 -13.70 3.52
CA VAL A 287 -2.99 -14.39 2.25
C VAL A 287 -3.71 -15.72 2.47
N ASP A 288 -3.24 -16.55 3.39
CA ASP A 288 -3.86 -17.84 3.73
C ASP A 288 -5.29 -17.68 4.26
N TYR A 289 -5.55 -16.61 5.03
CA TYR A 289 -6.89 -16.30 5.56
C TYR A 289 -7.84 -15.76 4.49
N GLY A 290 -7.34 -15.43 3.30
CA GLY A 290 -8.12 -14.90 2.19
C GLY A 290 -8.39 -13.40 2.26
N VAL A 291 -7.68 -12.65 3.10
CA VAL A 291 -7.72 -11.17 3.11
C VAL A 291 -7.26 -10.63 1.75
N ARG A 292 -7.88 -9.58 1.27
CA ARG A 292 -7.44 -8.94 0.03
C ARG A 292 -6.16 -8.13 0.28
N VAL A 293 -5.02 -8.74 0.00
CA VAL A 293 -3.68 -8.13 0.15
C VAL A 293 -3.21 -7.54 -1.18
N THR A 294 -2.52 -6.41 -1.12
CA THR A 294 -1.70 -5.86 -2.20
C THR A 294 -0.27 -5.67 -1.70
N ILE A 295 0.72 -5.93 -2.53
CA ILE A 295 2.14 -5.75 -2.20
C ILE A 295 2.64 -4.47 -2.85
N ASN A 296 3.29 -3.61 -2.05
CA ASN A 296 3.67 -2.26 -2.43
C ASN A 296 5.04 -1.89 -1.87
N THR A 297 5.60 -0.78 -2.36
CA THR A 297 6.98 -0.37 -2.03
C THR A 297 7.08 0.59 -0.85
N ASP A 298 6.03 1.34 -0.54
CA ASP A 298 6.04 2.47 0.39
C ASP A 298 7.06 3.55 -0.03
N ASN A 299 8.35 3.32 0.17
CA ASN A 299 9.42 4.29 -0.08
C ASN A 299 10.60 3.62 -0.79
N ARG A 300 10.66 3.72 -2.12
CA ARG A 300 11.63 2.99 -2.95
C ARG A 300 13.09 3.30 -2.62
N LEU A 301 13.42 4.56 -2.31
CA LEU A 301 14.77 4.96 -1.93
C LEU A 301 15.09 4.52 -0.50
N MET A 302 14.21 4.83 0.45
CA MET A 302 14.48 4.60 1.86
C MET A 302 14.44 3.12 2.24
N SER A 303 13.64 2.34 1.54
CA SER A 303 13.59 0.88 1.72
C SER A 303 14.47 0.11 0.75
N ASP A 304 15.14 0.80 -0.19
CA ASP A 304 15.92 0.18 -1.27
C ASP A 304 15.16 -0.96 -1.93
N THR A 305 13.94 -0.69 -2.39
CA THR A 305 13.03 -1.73 -2.86
C THR A 305 12.30 -1.39 -4.16
N THR A 306 11.72 -2.42 -4.77
CA THR A 306 10.82 -2.37 -5.91
C THR A 306 9.69 -3.37 -5.68
N VAL A 307 8.56 -3.25 -6.39
CA VAL A 307 7.47 -4.25 -6.26
C VAL A 307 7.96 -5.65 -6.64
N THR A 308 8.84 -5.75 -7.61
CA THR A 308 9.48 -7.02 -8.00
C THR A 308 10.26 -7.61 -6.83
N LYS A 309 11.07 -6.79 -6.13
CA LYS A 309 11.85 -7.20 -4.97
C LYS A 309 10.96 -7.62 -3.80
N GLU A 310 9.90 -6.87 -3.51
CA GLU A 310 8.94 -7.21 -2.46
C GLU A 310 8.26 -8.57 -2.71
N LEU A 311 7.78 -8.80 -3.94
CA LEU A 311 7.18 -10.09 -4.32
C LEU A 311 8.20 -11.23 -4.26
N HIS A 312 9.46 -10.97 -4.66
CA HIS A 312 10.54 -11.96 -4.59
C HIS A 312 10.89 -12.33 -3.15
N LEU A 313 11.00 -11.34 -2.25
CA LEU A 313 11.22 -11.57 -0.83
C LEU A 313 10.08 -12.37 -0.20
N CYS A 314 8.83 -12.07 -0.52
CA CYS A 314 7.70 -12.89 -0.07
C CYS A 314 7.78 -14.33 -0.60
N HIS A 315 8.19 -14.53 -1.87
CA HIS A 315 8.43 -15.87 -2.40
C HIS A 315 9.54 -16.61 -1.61
N GLN A 316 10.67 -15.93 -1.34
CA GLN A 316 11.79 -16.53 -0.62
C GLN A 316 11.45 -16.91 0.82
N HIS A 317 10.73 -16.04 1.54
CA HIS A 317 10.45 -16.24 2.97
C HIS A 317 9.23 -17.13 3.23
N TYR A 318 8.20 -17.07 2.36
CA TYR A 318 6.93 -17.79 2.60
C TYR A 318 6.70 -18.93 1.59
N GLY A 319 7.55 -19.08 0.59
CA GLY A 319 7.36 -20.11 -0.43
C GLY A 319 6.13 -19.84 -1.32
N TRP A 320 5.72 -18.58 -1.50
CA TRP A 320 4.56 -18.26 -2.35
C TRP A 320 4.76 -18.81 -3.76
N SER A 321 3.78 -19.58 -4.21
CA SER A 321 3.77 -20.11 -5.58
C SER A 321 3.57 -18.98 -6.60
N LEU A 322 3.92 -19.23 -7.85
CA LEU A 322 3.59 -18.32 -8.95
C LEU A 322 2.08 -18.03 -9.03
N GLN A 323 1.24 -19.03 -8.70
CA GLN A 323 -0.21 -18.85 -8.68
C GLN A 323 -0.64 -17.89 -7.58
N THR A 324 -0.12 -18.04 -6.35
CA THR A 324 -0.37 -17.10 -5.24
C THR A 324 0.03 -15.67 -5.62
N ILE A 325 1.21 -15.51 -6.23
CA ILE A 325 1.68 -14.20 -6.68
C ILE A 325 0.77 -13.60 -7.75
N LYS A 326 0.30 -14.39 -8.72
CA LYS A 326 -0.67 -13.93 -9.73
C LYS A 326 -1.98 -13.44 -9.09
N GLU A 327 -2.46 -14.13 -8.07
CA GLU A 327 -3.68 -13.75 -7.35
C GLU A 327 -3.50 -12.41 -6.60
N ILE A 328 -2.35 -12.21 -5.95
CA ILE A 328 -1.98 -10.95 -5.30
C ILE A 328 -1.88 -9.81 -6.33
N ILE A 329 -1.26 -10.07 -7.48
CA ILE A 329 -1.19 -9.09 -8.58
C ILE A 329 -2.60 -8.70 -9.03
N ILE A 330 -3.49 -9.66 -9.26
CA ILE A 330 -4.88 -9.39 -9.63
C ILE A 330 -5.63 -8.64 -8.52
N ALA A 331 -5.37 -8.96 -7.25
CA ALA A 331 -5.93 -8.21 -6.12
C ALA A 331 -5.47 -6.74 -6.14
N GLY A 332 -4.22 -6.46 -6.51
CA GLY A 332 -3.71 -5.10 -6.71
C GLY A 332 -4.53 -4.33 -7.76
N PHE A 333 -4.69 -4.87 -8.96
CA PHE A 333 -5.50 -4.24 -10.01
C PHE A 333 -6.97 -4.04 -9.60
N LYS A 334 -7.57 -5.01 -8.92
CA LYS A 334 -8.96 -4.90 -8.41
C LYS A 334 -9.11 -3.83 -7.33
N SER A 335 -8.05 -3.53 -6.57
CA SER A 335 -8.04 -2.58 -5.46
C SER A 335 -7.69 -1.15 -5.88
N ALA A 336 -7.22 -0.93 -7.11
CA ALA A 336 -6.82 0.37 -7.65
C ALA A 336 -7.97 1.39 -7.62
N PHE A 337 -7.65 2.65 -7.31
CA PHE A 337 -8.59 3.77 -7.38
C PHE A 337 -8.74 4.28 -8.81
N MET A 338 -9.37 3.47 -9.64
CA MET A 338 -9.65 3.76 -11.05
C MET A 338 -11.15 3.70 -11.32
N PRO A 339 -11.64 4.40 -12.38
CA PRO A 339 -13.00 4.20 -12.87
C PRO A 339 -13.28 2.72 -13.18
N TYR A 340 -14.47 2.27 -12.85
CA TYR A 340 -14.82 0.84 -12.93
C TYR A 340 -14.53 0.23 -14.31
N ARG A 341 -14.93 0.89 -15.41
CA ARG A 341 -14.72 0.37 -16.77
C ARG A 341 -13.24 0.19 -17.10
N GLU A 342 -12.43 1.24 -16.85
CA GLU A 342 -10.99 1.17 -17.09
C GLU A 342 -10.33 0.07 -16.24
N LYS A 343 -10.76 -0.07 -14.98
CA LYS A 343 -10.29 -1.12 -14.09
C LYS A 343 -10.65 -2.51 -14.59
N ALA A 344 -11.90 -2.72 -15.00
CA ALA A 344 -12.38 -4.00 -15.51
C ALA A 344 -11.62 -4.43 -16.78
N ASP A 345 -11.42 -3.49 -17.72
CA ASP A 345 -10.67 -3.73 -18.94
C ASP A 345 -9.21 -4.09 -18.64
N LEU A 346 -8.57 -3.34 -17.73
CA LEU A 346 -7.18 -3.59 -17.32
C LEU A 346 -7.04 -4.93 -16.59
N VAL A 347 -7.95 -5.29 -15.69
CA VAL A 347 -7.97 -6.61 -15.02
C VAL A 347 -8.09 -7.74 -16.04
N ALA A 348 -8.97 -7.58 -17.04
CA ALA A 348 -9.13 -8.59 -18.08
C ALA A 348 -7.89 -8.72 -18.97
N GLU A 349 -7.23 -7.60 -19.31
CA GLU A 349 -5.97 -7.56 -20.06
C GLU A 349 -4.87 -8.28 -19.29
N VAL A 350 -4.64 -7.90 -18.03
CA VAL A 350 -3.64 -8.45 -17.15
C VAL A 350 -3.88 -9.93 -16.87
N SER A 351 -5.12 -10.35 -16.66
CA SER A 351 -5.44 -11.78 -16.43
C SER A 351 -5.06 -12.64 -17.64
N ARG A 352 -5.30 -12.16 -18.88
CA ARG A 352 -4.87 -12.85 -20.09
C ARG A 352 -3.34 -12.87 -20.24
N GLU A 353 -2.65 -11.80 -19.83
CA GLU A 353 -1.19 -11.74 -19.84
C GLU A 353 -0.59 -12.72 -18.83
N LEU A 354 -1.08 -12.73 -17.59
CA LEU A 354 -0.64 -13.62 -16.52
C LEU A 354 -0.86 -15.11 -16.84
N ALA A 355 -1.91 -15.43 -17.58
CA ALA A 355 -2.18 -16.82 -18.00
C ALA A 355 -1.10 -17.40 -18.94
N LYS A 356 -0.26 -16.57 -19.57
CA LYS A 356 0.84 -16.99 -20.43
C LYS A 356 2.10 -17.42 -19.67
N PHE A 357 2.17 -17.08 -18.39
CA PHE A 357 3.31 -17.45 -17.54
C PHE A 357 2.96 -18.73 -16.80
N GLU A 358 3.73 -19.78 -17.05
CA GLU A 358 3.61 -21.10 -16.39
C GLU A 358 4.81 -21.32 -15.48
N ASP A 359 4.62 -22.13 -14.44
CA ASP A 359 5.72 -22.56 -13.60
C ASP A 359 6.60 -23.54 -14.40
N PRO A 360 7.89 -23.22 -14.67
CA PRO A 360 8.74 -24.04 -15.51
C PRO A 360 8.99 -25.45 -14.96
N LYS A 361 8.75 -25.67 -13.67
CA LYS A 361 9.06 -26.95 -13.01
C LYS A 361 7.85 -27.85 -12.77
N GLY A 362 6.62 -27.37 -13.00
CA GLY A 362 5.41 -28.16 -12.76
C GLY A 362 5.27 -28.66 -11.31
N GLU A 363 6.13 -28.25 -10.41
CA GLU A 363 6.12 -28.62 -9.01
C GLU A 363 5.27 -27.58 -8.24
N GLY A 364 3.96 -27.63 -8.47
CA GLY A 364 3.02 -26.99 -7.59
C GLY A 364 3.08 -27.67 -6.23
N THR A 365 3.91 -27.17 -5.33
CA THR A 365 3.66 -27.33 -3.90
C THR A 365 2.44 -26.46 -3.55
N GLY A 366 1.29 -26.86 -4.13
CA GLY A 366 0.03 -26.28 -3.76
C GLY A 366 -0.23 -26.61 -2.29
N ARG A 367 -0.19 -25.61 -1.43
CA ARG A 367 -0.88 -25.69 -0.14
C ARG A 367 -2.36 -25.89 -0.49
N VAL A 368 -2.82 -27.12 -0.34
CA VAL A 368 -4.23 -27.50 -0.51
C VAL A 368 -4.97 -26.84 0.66
N GLY A 369 -5.67 -25.75 0.39
CA GLY A 369 -6.69 -25.24 1.30
C GLY A 369 -7.71 -26.37 1.53
N LEU A 370 -7.87 -26.80 2.77
CA LEU A 370 -8.87 -27.76 3.17
C LEU A 370 -10.28 -27.20 2.90
N VAL A 371 -10.78 -27.49 1.70
CA VAL A 371 -12.22 -27.52 1.43
C VAL A 371 -12.57 -28.99 1.32
N GLU A 372 -12.82 -29.64 2.46
CA GLU A 372 -13.53 -30.91 2.45
C GLU A 372 -14.96 -30.67 1.94
N SER A 373 -15.18 -30.96 0.68
CA SER A 373 -16.52 -31.17 0.15
C SER A 373 -17.07 -32.49 0.68
N GLY A 374 -17.65 -32.46 1.90
CA GLY A 374 -18.46 -33.53 2.41
C GLY A 374 -19.70 -33.68 1.55
N GLN A 375 -19.78 -34.79 0.80
CA GLN A 375 -21.05 -35.21 0.20
C GLN A 375 -22.05 -35.55 1.32
N PRO A 376 -23.31 -35.11 1.22
CA PRO A 376 -24.32 -35.51 2.18
C PRO A 376 -24.69 -36.98 2.01
N THR A 377 -24.35 -37.80 3.00
CA THR A 377 -24.97 -39.13 3.13
C THR A 377 -26.45 -38.95 3.47
N SER A 378 -27.28 -39.65 2.73
CA SER A 378 -28.73 -39.74 2.92
C SER A 378 -29.09 -40.10 4.36
N SER A 379 -29.82 -39.23 5.06
CA SER A 379 -30.56 -39.57 6.28
C SER A 379 -32.00 -39.10 6.16
N THR A 380 -32.87 -40.05 6.45
CA THR A 380 -34.33 -40.03 6.55
C THR A 380 -34.91 -38.81 7.26
N PRO A 381 -36.09 -38.32 6.86
CA PRO A 381 -36.69 -37.12 7.44
C PRO A 381 -37.29 -37.36 8.84
N VAL A 382 -36.89 -36.50 9.79
CA VAL A 382 -37.53 -36.42 11.12
C VAL A 382 -38.71 -35.45 11.02
N PRO A 383 -39.88 -35.76 11.63
CA PRO A 383 -41.07 -34.89 11.54
C PRO A 383 -40.92 -33.62 12.38
N ALA A 384 -41.48 -32.53 11.87
CA ALA A 384 -41.43 -31.21 12.47
C ALA A 384 -42.32 -31.14 13.74
N PRO A 385 -41.89 -30.36 14.78
CA PRO A 385 -42.72 -30.06 15.91
C PRO A 385 -43.74 -28.94 15.57
N GLU A 386 -44.96 -29.10 16.10
CA GLU A 386 -46.08 -28.17 15.95
C GLU A 386 -45.79 -26.77 16.50
N SER A 387 -46.23 -25.78 15.74
CA SER A 387 -46.13 -24.36 16.07
C SER A 387 -47.17 -23.94 17.12
N SER A 388 -46.77 -23.51 18.31
CA SER A 388 -47.60 -22.71 19.22
C SER A 388 -47.26 -21.23 19.10
N LYS A 389 -48.15 -20.43 18.56
CA LYS A 389 -48.07 -18.96 18.50
C LYS A 389 -48.44 -18.36 19.86
N PRO A 390 -47.69 -17.43 20.43
CA PRO A 390 -48.20 -16.57 21.49
C PRO A 390 -48.90 -15.34 20.90
N LYS A 391 -50.11 -15.04 21.45
CA LYS A 391 -50.88 -13.83 21.16
C LYS A 391 -50.21 -12.60 21.82
N LEU A 392 -49.93 -11.58 21.03
CA LEU A 392 -49.64 -10.25 21.51
C LEU A 392 -50.91 -9.58 22.02
N GLN A 393 -50.95 -9.18 23.29
CA GLN A 393 -51.90 -8.20 23.82
C GLN A 393 -51.25 -6.81 23.74
N VAL A 394 -51.99 -5.90 23.11
CA VAL A 394 -51.71 -4.47 23.07
C VAL A 394 -52.43 -3.83 24.26
N SER A 395 -51.70 -3.06 25.03
CA SER A 395 -52.19 -1.96 25.86
C SER A 395 -51.14 -0.87 25.95
#